data_4365c9e739d214aff5edcb1e6a64c601
#
_entry.id   4365c9e739d214aff5edcb1e6a64c601
#
_cell.length_a   1.000
_cell.length_b   1.000
_cell.length_c   1.000
_cell.angle_alpha   90.00
_cell.angle_beta   90.00
_cell.angle_gamma   90.00
#
_symmetry.space_group_name_H-M   'P 1'
#
loop_
_entity.id
_entity.type
_entity.pdbx_description
1 polymer ?
#
loop_
_entity_poly.entity_id
_entity_poly.type
_entity_poly.pdbx_seq_one_letter_code
_entity_poly.pdbx_strand_id
1 'polypeptide(L)'
;SHPVHWKTAASMSTYMAGNAVLTAADDAIRQLKANAALALKCSPDDVEIDNGMAYLKENPQKYLELKDIVSGVKDSTGSALGGPVIGCGHFIMKHLSHLDRETGKGQTGPYWTAGAQAVEVEYDLTEYTYRLVRAATVLDAGSVIYPEGAASQVMGAMNMGLSCATREANVYAPGGELKNTSFRTYKVMHFAENPRYTVEFVETPNISGPMGARGLGEHGILGMPAAFANALSRAAGVQLDSLPVTNEALWYAVTQSQQEKSR
;
A
#
# COMPACT_ATOMS: atom_id res chain seq x y z
N SER A 1 -18.91 -18.84 8.40
CA SER A 1 -17.45 -18.85 8.39
C SER A 1 -16.97 -18.15 7.12
N HIS A 2 -16.02 -17.25 7.25
CA HIS A 2 -15.37 -16.59 6.11
C HIS A 2 -14.10 -17.39 5.72
N PRO A 3 -13.65 -17.30 4.45
CA PRO A 3 -12.39 -17.88 4.01
C PRO A 3 -11.20 -17.34 4.83
N VAL A 4 -10.18 -18.18 4.99
CA VAL A 4 -8.97 -17.78 5.70
C VAL A 4 -8.21 -16.72 4.89
N HIS A 5 -7.95 -15.58 5.52
CA HIS A 5 -7.01 -14.59 5.03
C HIS A 5 -5.77 -14.58 5.95
N TRP A 6 -4.59 -14.65 5.36
CA TRP A 6 -3.35 -14.80 6.13
C TRP A 6 -3.10 -13.59 7.05
N LYS A 7 -3.02 -12.38 6.52
CA LYS A 7 -2.95 -11.10 7.26
C LYS A 7 -2.89 -9.91 6.31
N THR A 8 -3.18 -8.72 6.85
CA THR A 8 -2.93 -7.44 6.19
C THR A 8 -1.61 -6.89 6.71
N ALA A 9 -0.52 -7.15 6.01
CA ALA A 9 0.83 -6.71 6.37
C ALA A 9 1.74 -6.71 5.14
N ALA A 10 2.91 -6.11 5.28
CA ALA A 10 3.98 -6.06 4.28
C ALA A 10 3.51 -5.53 2.91
N SER A 11 2.53 -4.63 2.90
CA SER A 11 1.94 -4.02 1.70
C SER A 11 1.39 -5.02 0.66
N MET A 12 0.99 -6.23 1.10
CA MET A 12 0.58 -7.31 0.20
C MET A 12 -0.91 -7.39 -0.07
N SER A 13 -1.76 -6.61 0.61
CA SER A 13 -3.21 -6.76 0.53
C SER A 13 -3.74 -6.55 -0.89
N THR A 14 -3.33 -5.49 -1.59
CA THR A 14 -3.72 -5.26 -2.98
C THR A 14 -3.31 -6.41 -3.87
N TYR A 15 -2.10 -6.92 -3.72
CA TYR A 15 -1.58 -8.02 -4.53
C TYR A 15 -2.35 -9.32 -4.29
N MET A 16 -2.52 -9.72 -3.04
CA MET A 16 -3.16 -11.00 -2.69
C MET A 16 -4.68 -10.95 -2.86
N ALA A 17 -5.33 -9.98 -2.24
CA ALA A 17 -6.79 -9.86 -2.29
C ALA A 17 -7.26 -9.47 -3.69
N GLY A 18 -6.56 -8.56 -4.38
CA GLY A 18 -6.89 -8.16 -5.74
C GLY A 18 -6.86 -9.33 -6.71
N ASN A 19 -5.82 -10.17 -6.68
CA ASN A 19 -5.77 -11.39 -7.52
C ASN A 19 -6.85 -12.41 -7.14
N ALA A 20 -7.18 -12.55 -5.85
CA ALA A 20 -8.29 -13.42 -5.44
C ALA A 20 -9.65 -12.88 -5.93
N VAL A 21 -9.85 -11.56 -5.93
CA VAL A 21 -11.05 -10.92 -6.49
C VAL A 21 -11.15 -11.14 -7.99
N LEU A 22 -10.05 -11.01 -8.75
CA LEU A 22 -10.04 -11.33 -10.18
C LEU A 22 -10.44 -12.78 -10.44
N THR A 23 -9.87 -13.72 -9.67
CA THR A 23 -10.24 -15.15 -9.79
C THR A 23 -11.72 -15.39 -9.45
N ALA A 24 -12.27 -14.69 -8.44
CA ALA A 24 -13.69 -14.78 -8.10
C ALA A 24 -14.59 -14.17 -9.18
N ALA A 25 -14.16 -13.08 -9.82
CA ALA A 25 -14.88 -12.48 -10.94
C ALA A 25 -14.92 -13.42 -12.17
N ASP A 26 -13.79 -14.05 -12.49
CA ASP A 26 -13.73 -15.04 -13.58
C ASP A 26 -14.66 -16.23 -13.31
N ASP A 27 -14.73 -16.69 -12.06
CA ASP A 27 -15.65 -17.76 -11.66
C ASP A 27 -17.12 -17.33 -11.80
N ALA A 28 -17.45 -16.11 -11.37
CA ALA A 28 -18.79 -15.55 -11.52
C ALA A 28 -19.18 -15.40 -13.02
N ILE A 29 -18.27 -14.90 -13.85
CA ILE A 29 -18.48 -14.77 -15.29
C ILE A 29 -18.75 -16.15 -15.92
N ARG A 30 -18.00 -17.17 -15.54
CA ARG A 30 -18.20 -18.54 -16.02
C ARG A 30 -19.59 -19.07 -15.64
N GLN A 31 -20.05 -18.84 -14.40
CA GLN A 31 -21.39 -19.23 -13.95
C GLN A 31 -22.50 -18.45 -14.68
N LEU A 32 -22.33 -17.15 -14.89
CA LEU A 32 -23.26 -16.32 -15.68
C LEU A 32 -23.37 -16.81 -17.13
N LYS A 33 -22.26 -17.13 -17.78
CA LYS A 33 -22.24 -17.69 -19.12
C LYS A 33 -22.97 -19.05 -19.18
N ALA A 34 -22.76 -19.89 -18.17
CA ALA A 34 -23.47 -21.17 -18.08
C ALA A 34 -24.97 -20.96 -17.92
N ASN A 35 -25.45 -20.09 -17.06
CA ASN A 35 -26.86 -19.76 -16.92
C ASN A 35 -27.46 -19.17 -18.21
N ALA A 36 -26.75 -18.23 -18.85
CA ALA A 36 -27.20 -17.69 -20.15
C ALA A 36 -27.29 -18.73 -21.25
N ALA A 37 -26.32 -19.63 -21.32
CA ALA A 37 -26.29 -20.71 -22.31
C ALA A 37 -27.49 -21.64 -22.20
N LEU A 38 -27.95 -21.94 -20.98
CA LEU A 38 -29.16 -22.73 -20.75
C LEU A 38 -30.40 -22.05 -21.33
N ALA A 39 -30.56 -20.75 -21.14
CA ALA A 39 -31.68 -19.97 -21.67
C ALA A 39 -31.61 -19.76 -23.19
N LEU A 40 -30.40 -19.48 -23.70
CA LEU A 40 -30.15 -19.23 -25.12
C LEU A 40 -30.06 -20.52 -25.96
N LYS A 41 -29.96 -21.70 -25.32
CA LYS A 41 -29.78 -23.02 -25.92
C LYS A 41 -28.54 -23.10 -26.81
N CYS A 42 -27.39 -22.70 -26.25
CA CYS A 42 -26.09 -22.67 -26.92
C CYS A 42 -24.96 -23.17 -26.00
N SER A 43 -23.72 -23.17 -26.47
CA SER A 43 -22.56 -23.40 -25.62
C SER A 43 -22.27 -22.18 -24.76
N PRO A 44 -21.78 -22.33 -23.51
CA PRO A 44 -21.25 -21.18 -22.72
C PRO A 44 -20.13 -20.41 -23.42
N ASP A 45 -19.37 -21.07 -24.30
CA ASP A 45 -18.29 -20.44 -25.07
C ASP A 45 -18.82 -19.51 -26.18
N ASP A 46 -20.07 -19.67 -26.61
CA ASP A 46 -20.72 -18.77 -27.56
C ASP A 46 -21.33 -17.53 -26.93
N VAL A 47 -21.32 -17.46 -25.61
CA VAL A 47 -21.86 -16.32 -24.85
C VAL A 47 -20.76 -15.29 -24.55
N GLU A 48 -21.08 -14.02 -24.78
CA GLU A 48 -20.32 -12.89 -24.37
C GLU A 48 -21.07 -12.08 -23.30
N ILE A 49 -20.33 -11.44 -22.37
CA ILE A 49 -20.93 -10.60 -21.34
C ILE A 49 -20.31 -9.22 -21.46
N ASP A 50 -21.15 -8.21 -21.66
CA ASP A 50 -20.75 -6.82 -21.68
C ASP A 50 -21.91 -5.91 -21.26
N ASN A 51 -21.61 -4.78 -20.63
CA ASN A 51 -22.56 -3.73 -20.25
C ASN A 51 -23.84 -4.25 -19.56
N GLY A 52 -23.71 -5.23 -18.65
CA GLY A 52 -24.86 -5.80 -17.92
C GLY A 52 -25.72 -6.79 -18.70
N MET A 53 -25.26 -7.21 -19.86
CA MET A 53 -25.97 -8.14 -20.76
C MET A 53 -25.11 -9.35 -21.08
N ALA A 54 -25.76 -10.50 -21.25
CA ALA A 54 -25.19 -11.73 -21.81
C ALA A 54 -25.83 -11.98 -23.18
N TYR A 55 -25.04 -12.11 -24.24
CA TYR A 55 -25.52 -12.24 -25.61
C TYR A 55 -24.75 -13.29 -26.42
N LEU A 56 -25.35 -13.75 -27.50
CA LEU A 56 -24.66 -14.63 -28.44
C LEU A 56 -23.65 -13.84 -29.28
N LYS A 57 -22.40 -14.31 -29.34
CA LYS A 57 -21.32 -13.73 -30.16
C LYS A 57 -21.70 -13.51 -31.62
N GLU A 58 -22.35 -14.54 -32.22
CA GLU A 58 -22.75 -14.52 -33.64
C GLU A 58 -24.03 -13.69 -33.88
N ASN A 59 -24.84 -13.44 -32.85
CA ASN A 59 -26.08 -12.69 -32.94
C ASN A 59 -26.34 -11.86 -31.70
N PRO A 60 -25.71 -10.66 -31.55
CA PRO A 60 -25.85 -9.82 -30.37
C PRO A 60 -27.27 -9.29 -30.10
N GLN A 61 -28.18 -9.38 -31.06
CA GLN A 61 -29.61 -9.07 -30.88
C GLN A 61 -30.30 -10.10 -29.95
N LYS A 62 -29.72 -11.28 -29.81
CA LYS A 62 -30.20 -12.31 -28.92
C LYS A 62 -29.46 -12.24 -27.59
N TYR A 63 -30.01 -11.49 -26.66
CA TYR A 63 -29.39 -11.17 -25.37
C TYR A 63 -30.33 -11.44 -24.18
N LEU A 64 -29.77 -11.47 -22.99
CA LEU A 64 -30.42 -11.51 -21.67
C LEU A 64 -29.76 -10.45 -20.75
N GLU A 65 -30.57 -9.85 -19.89
CA GLU A 65 -30.00 -8.99 -18.84
C GLU A 65 -29.42 -9.86 -17.72
N LEU A 66 -28.28 -9.45 -17.15
CA LEU A 66 -27.62 -10.20 -16.09
C LEU A 66 -28.54 -10.40 -14.86
N LYS A 67 -29.40 -9.41 -14.56
CA LYS A 67 -30.36 -9.50 -13.44
C LYS A 67 -31.30 -10.70 -13.58
N ASP A 68 -31.62 -11.12 -14.82
CA ASP A 68 -32.59 -12.21 -15.11
C ASP A 68 -31.93 -13.58 -15.02
N ILE A 69 -30.61 -13.66 -15.06
CA ILE A 69 -29.85 -14.92 -15.06
C ILE A 69 -28.98 -15.12 -13.80
N VAL A 70 -28.81 -14.11 -12.96
CA VAL A 70 -27.93 -14.18 -11.77
C VAL A 70 -28.42 -15.19 -10.73
N SER A 71 -29.70 -15.47 -10.67
CA SER A 71 -30.31 -16.46 -9.75
C SER A 71 -30.63 -17.80 -10.42
N GLY A 72 -30.14 -18.05 -11.64
CA GLY A 72 -30.54 -19.13 -12.51
C GLY A 72 -31.63 -18.68 -13.46
N VAL A 73 -32.09 -19.56 -14.32
CA VAL A 73 -33.12 -19.33 -15.35
C VAL A 73 -34.28 -20.31 -15.17
N LYS A 74 -35.40 -20.03 -15.81
CA LYS A 74 -36.54 -20.96 -15.87
C LYS A 74 -36.77 -21.43 -17.31
N ASP A 75 -37.12 -22.69 -17.49
CA ASP A 75 -37.56 -23.19 -18.77
C ASP A 75 -39.04 -22.82 -19.08
N SER A 76 -39.52 -23.22 -20.23
CA SER A 76 -40.90 -22.95 -20.68
C SER A 76 -42.00 -23.60 -19.80
N THR A 77 -41.62 -24.55 -18.94
CA THR A 77 -42.51 -25.19 -17.96
C THR A 77 -42.49 -24.54 -16.60
N GLY A 78 -41.59 -23.58 -16.39
CA GLY A 78 -41.36 -22.91 -15.11
C GLY A 78 -40.35 -23.62 -14.21
N SER A 79 -39.74 -24.73 -14.67
CA SER A 79 -38.71 -25.43 -13.92
C SER A 79 -37.41 -24.62 -13.89
N ALA A 80 -36.78 -24.57 -12.73
CA ALA A 80 -35.49 -23.87 -12.56
C ALA A 80 -34.35 -24.62 -13.27
N LEU A 81 -33.56 -23.88 -14.02
CA LEU A 81 -32.33 -24.34 -14.67
C LEU A 81 -31.15 -23.51 -14.15
N GLY A 82 -30.01 -24.14 -13.94
CA GLY A 82 -28.87 -23.50 -13.38
C GLY A 82 -29.03 -23.18 -11.88
N GLY A 83 -28.36 -22.12 -11.38
CA GLY A 83 -28.42 -21.75 -9.98
C GLY A 83 -27.92 -20.33 -9.74
N PRO A 84 -27.95 -19.87 -8.48
CA PRO A 84 -27.47 -18.55 -8.13
C PRO A 84 -25.96 -18.46 -8.36
N VAL A 85 -25.53 -17.32 -8.88
CA VAL A 85 -24.13 -17.02 -9.16
C VAL A 85 -23.44 -16.56 -7.90
N ILE A 86 -22.43 -17.31 -7.48
CA ILE A 86 -21.55 -16.96 -6.34
C ILE A 86 -20.12 -17.17 -6.80
N GLY A 87 -19.43 -16.09 -7.13
CA GLY A 87 -18.01 -16.14 -7.51
C GLY A 87 -17.12 -16.49 -6.33
N CYS A 88 -16.34 -17.55 -6.46
CA CYS A 88 -15.35 -17.97 -5.48
C CYS A 88 -13.95 -17.88 -6.08
N GLY A 89 -13.05 -17.18 -5.39
CA GLY A 89 -11.67 -17.02 -5.82
C GLY A 89 -10.66 -17.18 -4.68
N HIS A 90 -9.49 -17.65 -5.04
CA HIS A 90 -8.36 -17.74 -4.12
C HIS A 90 -7.07 -17.41 -4.87
N PHE A 91 -6.09 -16.91 -4.13
CA PHE A 91 -4.77 -16.62 -4.67
C PHE A 91 -3.68 -17.02 -3.68
N ILE A 92 -2.68 -17.71 -4.15
CA ILE A 92 -1.51 -18.13 -3.37
C ILE A 92 -0.26 -17.66 -4.12
N MET A 93 0.58 -16.90 -3.45
CA MET A 93 1.88 -16.49 -4.00
C MET A 93 2.77 -17.71 -4.22
N LYS A 94 3.37 -17.78 -5.41
CA LYS A 94 4.28 -18.86 -5.81
C LYS A 94 5.72 -18.33 -5.89
N HIS A 95 6.67 -19.26 -5.88
CA HIS A 95 8.10 -18.98 -6.09
C HIS A 95 8.74 -18.06 -5.02
N LEU A 96 8.19 -18.05 -3.81
CA LEU A 96 8.80 -17.39 -2.67
C LEU A 96 9.64 -18.36 -1.86
N SER A 97 10.69 -17.84 -1.21
CA SER A 97 11.50 -18.57 -0.26
C SER A 97 11.79 -17.72 0.98
N HIS A 98 12.11 -18.38 2.08
CA HIS A 98 12.71 -17.69 3.21
C HIS A 98 14.14 -17.25 2.87
N LEU A 99 14.64 -16.25 3.60
CA LEU A 99 16.06 -15.91 3.54
C LEU A 99 16.88 -17.05 4.17
N ASP A 100 17.90 -17.47 3.48
CA ASP A 100 18.92 -18.35 4.05
C ASP A 100 19.64 -17.64 5.20
N ARG A 101 19.77 -18.30 6.35
CA ARG A 101 20.29 -17.67 7.56
C ARG A 101 21.78 -17.34 7.53
N GLU A 102 22.55 -18.05 6.73
CA GLU A 102 23.99 -17.85 6.61
C GLU A 102 24.33 -16.84 5.50
N THR A 103 23.68 -16.97 4.37
CA THR A 103 24.01 -16.19 3.16
C THR A 103 23.10 -14.97 2.96
N GLY A 104 21.97 -14.89 3.65
CA GLY A 104 20.95 -13.85 3.44
C GLY A 104 20.23 -13.94 2.09
N LYS A 105 20.46 -14.99 1.29
CA LYS A 105 19.84 -15.15 -0.02
C LYS A 105 18.44 -15.72 0.08
N GLY A 106 17.55 -15.24 -0.78
CA GLY A 106 16.16 -15.73 -0.86
C GLY A 106 15.27 -14.73 -1.57
N GLN A 107 14.03 -15.15 -1.83
CA GLN A 107 13.00 -14.32 -2.47
C GLN A 107 11.78 -14.23 -1.56
N THR A 108 11.78 -13.24 -0.67
CA THR A 108 10.73 -13.06 0.35
C THR A 108 9.50 -12.32 -0.15
N GLY A 109 9.57 -11.74 -1.34
CA GLY A 109 8.46 -10.99 -1.96
C GLY A 109 8.36 -11.23 -3.46
N PRO A 110 7.18 -11.01 -4.04
CA PRO A 110 6.92 -11.28 -5.45
C PRO A 110 7.54 -10.24 -6.39
N TYR A 111 7.87 -9.04 -5.90
CA TYR A 111 8.44 -7.93 -6.69
C TYR A 111 9.12 -6.92 -5.77
N TRP A 112 9.88 -6.03 -6.37
CA TRP A 112 10.47 -4.86 -5.73
C TRP A 112 9.70 -3.60 -6.12
N THR A 113 9.59 -2.66 -5.19
CA THR A 113 9.07 -1.31 -5.44
C THR A 113 10.21 -0.32 -5.32
N ALA A 114 10.40 0.51 -6.33
CA ALA A 114 11.36 1.60 -6.33
C ALA A 114 10.68 2.91 -5.96
N GLY A 115 11.41 3.79 -5.30
CA GLY A 115 10.92 5.12 -4.95
C GLY A 115 12.03 6.04 -4.49
N ALA A 116 11.72 7.33 -4.46
CA ALA A 116 12.59 8.38 -3.93
C ALA A 116 11.80 9.28 -3.00
N GLN A 117 12.45 9.71 -1.92
CA GLN A 117 11.83 10.59 -0.93
C GLN A 117 12.76 11.75 -0.61
N ALA A 118 12.17 12.94 -0.41
CA ALA A 118 12.91 14.16 -0.09
C ALA A 118 12.18 14.95 0.98
N VAL A 119 12.96 15.65 1.81
CA VAL A 119 12.46 16.54 2.86
C VAL A 119 13.16 17.88 2.76
N GLU A 120 12.41 18.95 2.95
CA GLU A 120 12.92 20.32 3.09
C GLU A 120 12.67 20.80 4.51
N VAL A 121 13.71 21.33 5.14
CA VAL A 121 13.69 21.87 6.51
C VAL A 121 14.17 23.31 6.52
N GLU A 122 13.62 24.09 7.43
CA GLU A 122 14.20 25.34 7.91
C GLU A 122 14.87 25.09 9.25
N TYR A 123 16.09 25.56 9.43
CA TYR A 123 16.87 25.43 10.65
C TYR A 123 17.21 26.81 11.21
N ASP A 124 16.89 27.01 12.50
CA ASP A 124 17.28 28.20 13.24
C ASP A 124 18.66 28.00 13.91
N LEU A 125 19.62 28.75 13.44
CA LEU A 125 21.02 28.68 13.91
C LEU A 125 21.21 29.19 15.36
N THR A 126 20.25 29.97 15.87
CA THR A 126 20.34 30.61 17.20
C THR A 126 19.65 29.75 18.26
N GLU A 127 18.44 29.29 17.92
CA GLU A 127 17.57 28.53 18.84
C GLU A 127 17.78 27.03 18.75
N TYR A 128 18.55 26.54 17.78
CA TYR A 128 18.75 25.10 17.48
C TYR A 128 17.44 24.35 17.27
N THR A 129 16.48 25.03 16.67
CA THR A 129 15.18 24.46 16.33
C THR A 129 15.06 24.30 14.83
N TYR A 130 14.12 23.48 14.40
CA TYR A 130 13.85 23.29 12.98
C TYR A 130 12.35 23.21 12.72
N ARG A 131 11.97 23.47 11.47
CA ARG A 131 10.62 23.33 10.96
C ARG A 131 10.62 22.49 9.68
N LEU A 132 9.71 21.54 9.58
CA LEU A 132 9.45 20.80 8.35
C LEU A 132 8.69 21.71 7.37
N VAL A 133 9.20 21.91 6.18
CA VAL A 133 8.59 22.78 5.16
C VAL A 133 7.84 21.98 4.12
N ARG A 134 8.52 21.04 3.49
CA ARG A 134 7.95 20.14 2.47
C ARG A 134 8.49 18.72 2.64
N ALA A 135 7.66 17.76 2.28
CA ALA A 135 8.06 16.37 2.12
C ALA A 135 7.47 15.82 0.82
N ALA A 136 8.29 15.20 0.02
CA ALA A 136 7.92 14.66 -1.28
C ALA A 136 8.27 13.18 -1.38
N THR A 137 7.40 12.43 -2.04
CA THR A 137 7.60 11.01 -2.35
C THR A 137 7.19 10.74 -3.78
N VAL A 138 8.05 10.05 -4.52
CA VAL A 138 7.74 9.47 -5.83
C VAL A 138 7.90 7.97 -5.70
N LEU A 139 6.86 7.21 -6.05
CA LEU A 139 6.84 5.74 -5.94
C LEU A 139 6.41 5.08 -7.25
N ASP A 140 7.05 3.99 -7.63
CA ASP A 140 6.53 3.09 -8.66
C ASP A 140 5.44 2.21 -8.05
N ALA A 141 4.19 2.59 -8.30
CA ALA A 141 3.00 1.93 -7.75
C ALA A 141 2.43 0.84 -8.67
N GLY A 142 3.06 0.59 -9.82
CA GLY A 142 2.36 -0.11 -10.89
C GLY A 142 1.15 0.69 -11.36
N SER A 143 0.13 0.06 -11.89
CA SER A 143 -1.12 0.77 -12.20
C SER A 143 -1.83 1.20 -10.91
N VAL A 144 -2.14 2.48 -10.79
CA VAL A 144 -2.81 3.03 -9.60
C VAL A 144 -4.32 2.85 -9.72
N ILE A 145 -4.87 1.92 -8.96
CA ILE A 145 -6.32 1.58 -9.03
C ILE A 145 -7.20 2.70 -8.47
N TYR A 146 -6.77 3.33 -7.37
CA TYR A 146 -7.51 4.40 -6.70
C TYR A 146 -6.56 5.54 -6.30
N PRO A 147 -6.38 6.57 -7.16
CA PRO A 147 -5.36 7.60 -6.98
C PRO A 147 -5.47 8.39 -5.67
N GLU A 148 -6.66 8.83 -5.28
CA GLU A 148 -6.87 9.62 -4.06
C GLU A 148 -6.56 8.80 -2.80
N GLY A 149 -7.00 7.54 -2.77
CA GLY A 149 -6.71 6.62 -1.68
C GLY A 149 -5.23 6.27 -1.60
N ALA A 150 -4.59 6.04 -2.74
CA ALA A 150 -3.16 5.76 -2.83
C ALA A 150 -2.32 6.94 -2.31
N ALA A 151 -2.61 8.16 -2.75
CA ALA A 151 -1.93 9.37 -2.29
C ALA A 151 -2.13 9.59 -0.79
N SER A 152 -3.36 9.42 -0.29
CA SER A 152 -3.67 9.56 1.14
C SER A 152 -2.93 8.53 2.00
N GLN A 153 -2.83 7.27 1.54
CA GLN A 153 -2.07 6.22 2.22
C GLN A 153 -0.58 6.58 2.32
N VAL A 154 0.01 7.04 1.22
CA VAL A 154 1.43 7.43 1.18
C VAL A 154 1.68 8.64 2.09
N MET A 155 0.83 9.68 2.04
CA MET A 155 0.95 10.85 2.94
C MET A 155 0.87 10.47 4.41
N GLY A 156 -0.06 9.59 4.80
CA GLY A 156 -0.16 9.10 6.17
C GLY A 156 1.09 8.35 6.63
N ALA A 157 1.67 7.54 5.75
CA ALA A 157 2.92 6.83 6.03
C ALA A 157 4.14 7.78 6.09
N MET A 158 4.20 8.82 5.24
CA MET A 158 5.21 9.89 5.33
C MET A 158 5.15 10.61 6.68
N ASN A 159 3.94 10.94 7.15
CA ASN A 159 3.73 11.55 8.46
C ASN A 159 4.29 10.66 9.59
N MET A 160 3.99 9.36 9.57
CA MET A 160 4.55 8.43 10.55
C MET A 160 6.08 8.39 10.52
N GLY A 161 6.68 8.36 9.32
CA GLY A 161 8.13 8.38 9.16
C GLY A 161 8.78 9.65 9.72
N LEU A 162 8.19 10.81 9.47
CA LEU A 162 8.66 12.08 10.01
C LEU A 162 8.46 12.15 11.53
N SER A 163 7.36 11.64 12.06
CA SER A 163 7.10 11.57 13.50
C SER A 163 8.15 10.72 14.22
N CYS A 164 8.46 9.53 13.69
CA CYS A 164 9.54 8.69 14.20
C CYS A 164 10.91 9.37 14.11
N ALA A 165 11.17 10.11 13.04
CA ALA A 165 12.44 10.79 12.85
C ALA A 165 12.67 11.99 13.79
N THR A 166 11.57 12.65 14.21
CA THR A 166 11.64 13.92 14.96
C THR A 166 11.45 13.76 16.47
N ARG A 167 10.65 12.79 16.94
CA ARG A 167 10.25 12.75 18.35
C ARG A 167 9.82 11.41 18.94
N GLU A 168 9.38 10.44 18.13
CA GLU A 168 8.90 9.19 18.68
C GLU A 168 10.05 8.30 19.14
N ALA A 169 10.07 7.98 20.43
CA ALA A 169 11.05 7.08 21.02
C ALA A 169 10.46 6.37 22.23
N ASN A 170 10.87 5.13 22.45
CA ASN A 170 10.65 4.43 23.71
C ASN A 170 11.76 4.81 24.68
N VAL A 171 11.40 5.42 25.81
CA VAL A 171 12.33 5.85 26.85
C VAL A 171 12.32 4.87 28.00
N TYR A 172 13.45 4.23 28.23
CA TYR A 172 13.60 3.23 29.30
C TYR A 172 14.38 3.77 30.50
N ALA A 173 13.98 3.35 31.69
CA ALA A 173 14.79 3.50 32.91
C ALA A 173 16.01 2.57 32.85
N PRO A 174 17.04 2.81 33.70
CA PRO A 174 18.19 1.90 33.78
C PRO A 174 17.84 0.45 34.09
N GLY A 175 16.69 0.19 34.74
CA GLY A 175 16.16 -1.15 35.02
C GLY A 175 15.31 -1.76 33.90
N GLY A 176 15.19 -1.11 32.74
CA GLY A 176 14.42 -1.59 31.59
C GLY A 176 12.92 -1.25 31.63
N GLU A 177 12.45 -0.52 32.61
CA GLU A 177 11.06 -0.05 32.70
C GLU A 177 10.79 1.05 31.66
N LEU A 178 9.70 0.91 30.88
CA LEU A 178 9.26 1.92 29.93
C LEU A 178 8.65 3.14 30.64
N LYS A 179 9.20 4.33 30.44
CA LYS A 179 8.79 5.56 31.13
C LYS A 179 7.66 6.32 30.42
N ASN A 180 7.57 6.22 29.11
CA ASN A 180 6.61 6.98 28.31
C ASN A 180 5.45 6.11 27.82
N THR A 181 4.62 5.64 28.73
CA THR A 181 3.53 4.70 28.51
C THR A 181 2.21 5.33 28.06
N SER A 182 2.15 6.63 27.85
CA SER A 182 0.92 7.34 27.45
C SER A 182 1.21 8.39 26.39
N PHE A 183 0.21 8.80 25.60
CA PHE A 183 0.35 9.87 24.59
C PHE A 183 0.69 11.26 25.18
N ARG A 184 0.64 11.42 26.48
CA ARG A 184 1.16 12.62 27.16
C ARG A 184 2.70 12.66 27.14
N THR A 185 3.34 11.53 27.23
CA THR A 185 4.80 11.35 27.34
C THR A 185 5.42 10.71 26.10
N TYR A 186 4.71 9.82 25.41
CA TYR A 186 5.07 9.35 24.06
C TYR A 186 4.50 10.35 23.04
N LYS A 187 5.38 11.11 22.40
CA LYS A 187 4.99 12.20 21.51
C LYS A 187 4.88 11.73 20.08
N VAL A 188 3.73 11.99 19.47
CA VAL A 188 3.53 11.89 18.02
C VAL A 188 3.51 13.31 17.43
N MET A 189 3.76 13.43 16.13
CA MET A 189 3.73 14.72 15.44
C MET A 189 2.31 15.29 15.43
N HIS A 190 2.16 16.56 15.80
CA HIS A 190 0.88 17.24 15.83
C HIS A 190 0.43 17.66 14.43
N PHE A 191 -0.87 17.84 14.23
CA PHE A 191 -1.44 18.26 12.95
C PHE A 191 -0.80 19.56 12.41
N ALA A 192 -0.59 20.56 13.24
CA ALA A 192 0.00 21.85 12.86
C ALA A 192 1.49 21.81 12.49
N GLU A 193 2.18 20.70 12.77
CA GLU A 193 3.60 20.51 12.47
C GLU A 193 3.86 19.79 11.15
N ASN A 194 2.78 19.37 10.47
CA ASN A 194 2.87 18.71 9.18
C ASN A 194 3.47 19.62 8.12
N PRO A 195 4.43 19.12 7.32
CA PRO A 195 4.89 19.83 6.14
C PRO A 195 3.85 19.82 5.03
N ARG A 196 4.10 20.55 3.96
CA ARG A 196 3.36 20.37 2.71
C ARG A 196 3.81 19.07 2.06
N TYR A 197 2.88 18.11 1.93
CA TYR A 197 3.14 16.84 1.26
C TYR A 197 2.94 16.93 -0.25
N THR A 198 3.80 16.21 -0.99
CA THR A 198 3.66 15.96 -2.43
C THR A 198 3.88 14.47 -2.66
N VAL A 199 2.93 13.83 -3.36
CA VAL A 199 3.01 12.41 -3.73
C VAL A 199 2.80 12.31 -5.23
N GLU A 200 3.73 11.64 -5.90
CA GLU A 200 3.68 11.33 -7.33
C GLU A 200 3.88 9.84 -7.53
N PHE A 201 3.25 9.31 -8.57
CA PHE A 201 3.37 7.90 -8.93
C PHE A 201 4.03 7.74 -10.29
N VAL A 202 4.94 6.76 -10.35
CA VAL A 202 5.39 6.16 -11.61
C VAL A 202 4.58 4.88 -11.79
N GLU A 203 4.02 4.69 -12.97
CA GLU A 203 3.18 3.55 -13.26
C GLU A 203 3.90 2.57 -14.20
N THR A 204 4.73 1.67 -13.62
CA THR A 204 5.30 0.53 -14.33
C THR A 204 4.46 -0.72 -14.03
N PRO A 205 3.56 -1.15 -14.93
CA PRO A 205 2.61 -2.22 -14.64
C PRO A 205 3.28 -3.49 -14.13
N ASN A 206 2.79 -4.02 -13.02
CA ASN A 206 3.26 -5.29 -12.47
C ASN A 206 2.53 -6.46 -13.15
N ILE A 207 3.23 -7.25 -13.96
CA ILE A 207 2.66 -8.36 -14.73
C ILE A 207 1.89 -9.36 -13.84
N SER A 208 2.36 -9.60 -12.61
CA SER A 208 1.72 -10.52 -11.67
C SER A 208 0.70 -9.84 -10.73
N GLY A 209 0.63 -8.52 -10.76
CA GLY A 209 -0.29 -7.75 -9.93
C GLY A 209 -1.69 -7.64 -10.52
N PRO A 210 -2.72 -7.51 -9.69
CA PRO A 210 -4.09 -7.34 -10.17
C PRO A 210 -4.19 -6.05 -10.97
N MET A 211 -4.62 -6.13 -12.23
CA MET A 211 -4.69 -4.99 -13.16
C MET A 211 -3.37 -4.19 -13.29
N GLY A 212 -2.22 -4.84 -13.02
CA GLY A 212 -0.91 -4.18 -13.05
C GLY A 212 -0.49 -3.45 -11.77
N ALA A 213 -1.29 -3.50 -10.72
CA ALA A 213 -1.06 -2.77 -9.48
C ALA A 213 0.02 -3.40 -8.58
N ARG A 214 0.61 -2.57 -7.73
CA ARG A 214 1.47 -2.95 -6.60
C ARG A 214 0.83 -2.57 -5.27
N GLY A 215 1.28 -3.16 -4.17
CA GLY A 215 0.89 -2.71 -2.84
C GLY A 215 1.62 -1.41 -2.46
N LEU A 216 0.96 -0.57 -1.65
CA LEU A 216 1.47 0.76 -1.24
C LEU A 216 1.40 0.99 0.27
N GLY A 217 0.98 0.00 1.07
CA GLY A 217 0.61 0.21 2.48
C GLY A 217 1.68 0.87 3.34
N GLU A 218 2.96 0.52 3.14
CA GLU A 218 4.05 0.93 4.02
C GLU A 218 5.15 1.75 3.32
N HIS A 219 5.04 1.99 2.01
CA HIS A 219 6.14 2.58 1.23
C HIS A 219 6.44 4.04 1.60
N GLY A 220 5.43 4.79 2.04
CA GLY A 220 5.60 6.20 2.42
C GLY A 220 6.51 6.43 3.63
N ILE A 221 6.63 5.45 4.55
CA ILE A 221 7.44 5.60 5.76
C ILE A 221 8.94 5.35 5.52
N LEU A 222 9.29 4.50 4.54
CA LEU A 222 10.61 3.85 4.48
C LEU A 222 11.79 4.82 4.39
N GLY A 223 11.74 5.80 3.53
CA GLY A 223 12.84 6.74 3.29
C GLY A 223 12.70 8.08 4.03
N MET A 224 11.54 8.38 4.62
CA MET A 224 11.31 9.67 5.27
C MET A 224 12.26 9.96 6.43
N PRO A 225 12.54 9.02 7.34
CA PRO A 225 13.49 9.27 8.43
C PRO A 225 14.88 9.63 7.92
N ALA A 226 15.39 8.91 6.93
CA ALA A 226 16.69 9.19 6.34
C ALA A 226 16.71 10.50 5.54
N ALA A 227 15.66 10.79 4.78
CA ALA A 227 15.53 12.05 4.03
C ALA A 227 15.51 13.25 4.97
N PHE A 228 14.80 13.16 6.09
CA PHE A 228 14.79 14.19 7.13
C PHE A 228 16.19 14.38 7.78
N ALA A 229 16.82 13.28 8.23
CA ALA A 229 18.14 13.34 8.85
C ALA A 229 19.19 13.95 7.91
N ASN A 230 19.17 13.59 6.63
CA ASN A 230 20.05 14.15 5.61
C ASN A 230 19.81 15.66 5.38
N ALA A 231 18.54 16.06 5.30
CA ALA A 231 18.19 17.45 5.10
C ALA A 231 18.66 18.33 6.28
N LEU A 232 18.41 17.86 7.51
CA LEU A 232 18.79 18.60 8.72
C LEU A 232 20.31 18.58 8.95
N SER A 233 20.99 17.46 8.69
CA SER A 233 22.45 17.36 8.71
C SER A 233 23.10 18.40 7.80
N ARG A 234 22.56 18.53 6.57
CA ARG A 234 23.05 19.50 5.59
C ARG A 234 22.79 20.96 6.04
N ALA A 235 21.60 21.23 6.57
CA ALA A 235 21.24 22.57 7.04
C ALA A 235 22.07 23.01 8.25
N ALA A 236 22.30 22.10 9.20
CA ALA A 236 23.06 22.37 10.42
C ALA A 236 24.60 22.23 10.25
N GLY A 237 25.07 21.67 9.14
CA GLY A 237 26.50 21.45 8.88
C GLY A 237 27.14 20.39 9.78
N VAL A 238 26.36 19.41 10.26
CA VAL A 238 26.79 18.32 11.15
C VAL A 238 26.26 17.00 10.66
N GLN A 239 26.89 15.89 11.07
CA GLN A 239 26.38 14.54 10.81
C GLN A 239 25.40 14.14 11.91
N LEU A 240 24.21 13.67 11.52
CA LEU A 240 23.17 13.17 12.42
C LEU A 240 22.91 11.68 12.10
N ASP A 241 23.40 10.80 12.98
CA ASP A 241 23.40 9.34 12.76
C ASP A 241 22.37 8.60 13.63
N SER A 242 21.63 9.33 14.46
CA SER A 242 20.68 8.75 15.40
C SER A 242 19.32 9.42 15.30
N LEU A 243 18.26 8.65 15.51
CA LEU A 243 16.88 9.11 15.52
C LEU A 243 16.21 8.76 16.87
N PRO A 244 15.24 9.56 17.32
CA PRO A 244 14.77 10.81 16.74
C PRO A 244 15.78 11.96 16.95
N VAL A 245 15.80 12.90 15.99
CA VAL A 245 16.59 14.11 16.15
C VAL A 245 15.75 15.16 16.90
N THR A 246 15.87 15.18 18.21
CA THR A 246 15.27 16.23 19.06
C THR A 246 16.10 17.52 18.97
N ASN A 247 15.51 18.66 19.39
CA ASN A 247 16.24 19.93 19.46
C ASN A 247 17.48 19.83 20.36
N GLU A 248 17.39 19.07 21.47
CA GLU A 248 18.50 18.79 22.35
C GLU A 248 19.62 18.00 21.67
N ALA A 249 19.27 16.92 20.94
CA ALA A 249 20.24 16.13 20.18
C ALA A 249 20.94 16.98 19.10
N LEU A 250 20.19 17.85 18.44
CA LEU A 250 20.71 18.77 17.43
C LEU A 250 21.69 19.78 18.06
N TRP A 251 21.31 20.37 19.19
CA TRP A 251 22.19 21.30 19.93
C TRP A 251 23.50 20.63 20.32
N TYR A 252 23.48 19.43 20.88
CA TYR A 252 24.69 18.68 21.22
C TYR A 252 25.57 18.43 19.99
N ALA A 253 25.02 17.96 18.89
CA ALA A 253 25.79 17.68 17.68
C ALA A 253 26.47 18.94 17.11
N VAL A 254 25.77 20.08 17.09
CA VAL A 254 26.31 21.34 16.57
C VAL A 254 27.36 21.89 17.49
N THR A 255 27.15 21.94 18.82
CA THR A 255 28.13 22.47 19.78
C THR A 255 29.39 21.63 19.86
N GLN A 256 29.31 20.31 19.79
CA GLN A 256 30.48 19.42 19.70
C GLN A 256 31.29 19.68 18.42
N SER A 257 30.65 19.77 17.28
CA SER A 257 31.33 20.07 16.01
C SER A 257 32.05 21.44 16.03
N GLN A 258 31.47 22.45 16.69
CA GLN A 258 32.09 23.76 16.83
C GLN A 258 33.33 23.71 17.73
N GLN A 259 33.29 22.93 18.83
CA GLN A 259 34.43 22.75 19.74
C GLN A 259 35.58 22.01 19.07
N GLU A 260 35.32 21.02 18.23
CA GLU A 260 36.32 20.28 17.48
C GLU A 260 37.02 21.14 16.41
N LYS A 261 36.29 22.06 15.75
CA LYS A 261 36.82 22.99 14.74
C LYS A 261 37.67 24.14 15.37
N SER A 262 37.53 24.36 16.67
CA SER A 262 38.24 25.41 17.40
C SER A 262 39.53 24.91 18.07
N ARG A 263 39.80 23.62 18.00
CA ARG A 263 41.04 22.96 18.45
C ARG A 263 41.97 22.71 17.27
#